data_77ecbd9c0a8b2add0e2f7010025a2f54
#
_entry.id   77ecbd9c0a8b2add0e2f7010025a2f54
#
_cell.length_a   1.000
_cell.length_b   1.000
_cell.length_c   1.000
_cell.angle_alpha   90.00
_cell.angle_beta   90.00
_cell.angle_gamma   90.00
#
_symmetry.space_group_name_H-M   'P 1'
#
loop_
_entity.id
_entity.type
_entity.pdbx_description
1 polymer ?
#
loop_
_entity_poly.entity_id
_entity_poly.type
_entity_poly.pdbx_seq_one_letter_code
_entity_poly.pdbx_strand_id
1 'polypeptide(L)'
;LAELGDPERFPLPSPMLNSKDFNFSYSGLKTAILYLVRDLGGLEKLDEQTKADIAASFQNAALRVLVDKTIRAARNFKIKTILLSGGVSANKLLREELAQAAREDGFAYSQPEFKYTTDNAAMIALAGYFAYQAKPDSGDWQKLDIDANLGFQK
;
A
#
# COMPACT_ATOMS: atom_id res chain seq x y z
N LEU A 1 -7.56 -4.62 15.16
CA LEU A 1 -8.48 -5.74 15.05
C LEU A 1 -7.77 -6.93 14.40
N ALA A 2 -7.15 -6.77 13.22
CA ALA A 2 -6.42 -7.83 12.53
C ALA A 2 -5.29 -8.46 13.38
N GLU A 3 -4.65 -7.71 14.24
CA GLU A 3 -3.61 -8.21 15.15
C GLU A 3 -4.12 -9.26 16.17
N LEU A 4 -5.43 -9.36 16.37
CA LEU A 4 -6.09 -10.27 17.30
C LEU A 4 -6.68 -11.51 16.60
N GLY A 5 -6.66 -11.55 15.27
CA GLY A 5 -7.30 -12.57 14.46
C GLY A 5 -6.31 -13.57 13.87
N ASP A 6 -6.87 -14.69 13.41
CA ASP A 6 -6.15 -15.71 12.66
C ASP A 6 -6.15 -15.36 11.16
N PRO A 7 -5.00 -15.07 10.52
CA PRO A 7 -4.92 -14.71 9.12
C PRO A 7 -5.23 -15.88 8.15
N GLU A 8 -5.25 -17.12 8.64
CA GLU A 8 -5.51 -18.31 7.80
C GLU A 8 -6.93 -18.86 7.94
N ARG A 9 -7.74 -18.32 8.86
CA ARG A 9 -9.08 -18.84 9.13
C ARG A 9 -10.00 -18.75 7.91
N PHE A 10 -9.93 -17.70 7.12
CA PHE A 10 -10.75 -17.52 5.94
C PHE A 10 -9.88 -17.46 4.68
N PRO A 11 -9.99 -18.45 3.77
CA PRO A 11 -9.20 -18.50 2.54
C PRO A 11 -9.69 -17.45 1.53
N LEU A 12 -9.22 -16.22 1.68
CA LEU A 12 -9.57 -15.11 0.80
C LEU A 12 -8.68 -15.10 -0.45
N PRO A 13 -9.20 -14.68 -1.61
CA PRO A 13 -8.42 -14.58 -2.82
C PRO A 13 -7.38 -13.47 -2.72
N SER A 14 -6.21 -13.68 -3.34
CA SER A 14 -5.21 -12.64 -3.60
C SER A 14 -5.26 -12.26 -5.09
N PRO A 15 -6.11 -11.30 -5.49
CA PRO A 15 -6.36 -11.03 -6.90
C PRO A 15 -5.10 -10.58 -7.62
N MET A 16 -4.91 -11.06 -8.85
CA MET A 16 -3.78 -10.75 -9.71
C MET A 16 -2.39 -11.14 -9.16
N LEU A 17 -2.30 -11.91 -8.06
CA LEU A 17 -1.00 -12.36 -7.52
C LEU A 17 -0.13 -13.01 -8.59
N ASN A 18 -0.72 -13.89 -9.42
CA ASN A 18 -0.02 -14.64 -10.45
C ASN A 18 -0.07 -13.98 -11.84
N SER A 19 -0.60 -12.76 -11.98
CA SER A 19 -0.57 -12.06 -13.27
C SER A 19 0.88 -11.71 -13.66
N LYS A 20 1.14 -11.67 -14.97
CA LYS A 20 2.49 -11.39 -15.49
C LYS A 20 2.88 -9.91 -15.41
N ASP A 21 1.91 -9.04 -15.23
CA ASP A 21 2.09 -7.61 -15.06
C ASP A 21 2.32 -7.22 -13.58
N PHE A 22 2.49 -5.92 -13.33
CA PHE A 22 2.65 -5.34 -12.00
C PHE A 22 1.40 -4.55 -11.55
N ASN A 23 0.27 -4.72 -12.23
CA ASN A 23 -0.98 -4.07 -11.88
C ASN A 23 -1.60 -4.71 -10.63
N PHE A 24 -2.31 -3.91 -9.85
CA PHE A 24 -3.06 -4.34 -8.67
C PHE A 24 -4.55 -4.23 -8.89
N SER A 25 -5.31 -5.13 -8.27
CA SER A 25 -6.76 -5.01 -8.15
C SER A 25 -7.22 -5.63 -6.84
N TYR A 26 -8.06 -4.91 -6.12
CA TYR A 26 -8.70 -5.40 -4.90
C TYR A 26 -10.20 -5.63 -5.06
N SER A 27 -10.73 -5.44 -6.27
CA SER A 27 -12.17 -5.59 -6.53
C SER A 27 -12.67 -7.00 -6.18
N GLY A 28 -11.95 -8.04 -6.60
CA GLY A 28 -12.30 -9.43 -6.28
C GLY A 28 -12.20 -9.75 -4.79
N LEU A 29 -11.19 -9.23 -4.09
CA LEU A 29 -11.04 -9.40 -2.65
C LEU A 29 -12.17 -8.68 -1.88
N LYS A 30 -12.54 -7.46 -2.29
CA LYS A 30 -13.66 -6.71 -1.71
C LYS A 30 -14.98 -7.48 -1.86
N THR A 31 -15.24 -8.05 -3.02
CA THR A 31 -16.45 -8.84 -3.29
C THR A 31 -16.46 -10.13 -2.46
N ALA A 32 -15.31 -10.81 -2.33
CA ALA A 32 -15.18 -12.01 -1.52
C ALA A 32 -15.50 -11.76 -0.04
N ILE A 33 -15.02 -10.67 0.54
CA ILE A 33 -15.36 -10.25 1.90
C ILE A 33 -16.84 -9.97 2.05
N LEU A 34 -17.44 -9.26 1.10
CA LEU A 34 -18.86 -8.95 1.12
C LEU A 34 -19.71 -10.24 1.17
N TYR A 35 -19.36 -11.22 0.33
CA TYR A 35 -20.07 -12.50 0.32
C TYR A 35 -19.81 -13.32 1.58
N LEU A 36 -18.58 -13.38 2.05
CA LEU A 36 -18.24 -14.06 3.31
C LEU A 36 -19.07 -13.52 4.48
N VAL A 37 -19.10 -12.19 4.67
CA VAL A 37 -19.88 -11.57 5.74
C VAL A 37 -21.37 -11.84 5.60
N ARG A 38 -21.91 -11.80 4.38
CA ARG A 38 -23.31 -12.15 4.08
C ARG A 38 -23.62 -13.59 4.46
N ASP A 39 -22.76 -14.53 4.05
CA ASP A 39 -22.96 -15.98 4.23
C ASP A 39 -22.82 -16.38 5.71
N LEU A 40 -22.09 -15.59 6.50
CA LEU A 40 -22.01 -15.69 7.97
C LEU A 40 -23.20 -15.02 8.68
N GLY A 41 -24.17 -14.49 7.93
CA GLY A 41 -25.40 -13.92 8.47
C GLY A 41 -25.42 -12.42 8.69
N GLY A 42 -24.41 -11.70 8.21
CA GLY A 42 -24.28 -10.25 8.28
C GLY A 42 -23.40 -9.78 9.44
N LEU A 43 -22.82 -8.59 9.29
CA LEU A 43 -21.82 -8.02 10.21
C LEU A 43 -22.32 -7.94 11.67
N GLU A 44 -23.61 -7.69 11.85
CA GLU A 44 -24.24 -7.54 13.17
C GLU A 44 -24.32 -8.86 13.97
N LYS A 45 -24.21 -10.00 13.27
CA LYS A 45 -24.26 -11.33 13.91
C LYS A 45 -22.87 -11.91 14.21
N LEU A 46 -21.81 -11.26 13.74
CA LEU A 46 -20.45 -11.74 13.97
C LEU A 46 -19.98 -11.39 15.36
N ASP A 47 -19.41 -12.36 16.06
CA ASP A 47 -18.68 -12.11 17.29
C ASP A 47 -17.34 -11.38 17.00
N GLU A 48 -16.75 -10.81 18.03
CA GLU A 48 -15.52 -10.02 17.90
C GLU A 48 -14.33 -10.85 17.40
N GLN A 49 -14.25 -12.13 17.76
CA GLN A 49 -13.18 -13.01 17.28
C GLN A 49 -13.33 -13.27 15.77
N THR A 50 -14.54 -13.57 15.30
CA THR A 50 -14.80 -13.78 13.87
C THR A 50 -14.50 -12.50 13.06
N LYS A 51 -14.85 -11.32 13.58
CA LYS A 51 -14.49 -10.04 12.97
C LYS A 51 -12.98 -9.84 12.90
N ALA A 52 -12.26 -10.20 13.97
CA ALA A 52 -10.80 -10.12 14.01
C ALA A 52 -10.15 -11.06 12.98
N ASP A 53 -10.65 -12.28 12.85
CA ASP A 53 -10.15 -13.28 11.90
C ASP A 53 -10.41 -12.87 10.44
N ILE A 54 -11.59 -12.33 10.15
CA ILE A 54 -11.89 -11.75 8.83
C ILE A 54 -10.92 -10.60 8.51
N ALA A 55 -10.68 -9.71 9.48
CA ALA A 55 -9.76 -8.59 9.30
C ALA A 55 -8.31 -9.06 9.09
N ALA A 56 -7.86 -10.08 9.82
CA ALA A 56 -6.53 -10.67 9.67
C ALA A 56 -6.37 -11.37 8.31
N SER A 57 -7.35 -12.20 7.91
CA SER A 57 -7.36 -12.89 6.62
C SER A 57 -7.40 -11.90 5.45
N PHE A 58 -8.19 -10.82 5.56
CA PHE A 58 -8.21 -9.75 4.55
C PHE A 58 -6.86 -9.06 4.43
N GLN A 59 -6.28 -8.66 5.57
CA GLN A 59 -4.98 -8.00 5.59
C GLN A 59 -3.90 -8.87 4.96
N ASN A 60 -3.82 -10.15 5.34
CA ASN A 60 -2.88 -11.11 4.76
C ASN A 60 -3.05 -11.23 3.24
N ALA A 61 -4.27 -11.46 2.75
CA ALA A 61 -4.55 -11.59 1.31
C ALA A 61 -4.17 -10.32 0.52
N ALA A 62 -4.45 -9.15 1.08
CA ALA A 62 -4.16 -7.86 0.45
C ALA A 62 -2.65 -7.56 0.40
N LEU A 63 -1.95 -7.73 1.53
CA LEU A 63 -0.53 -7.40 1.64
C LEU A 63 0.35 -8.35 0.85
N ARG A 64 0.00 -9.64 0.81
CA ARG A 64 0.71 -10.64 0.01
C ARG A 64 0.88 -10.20 -1.45
N VAL A 65 -0.16 -9.63 -2.07
CA VAL A 65 -0.09 -9.14 -3.45
C VAL A 65 0.86 -7.96 -3.58
N LEU A 66 0.80 -7.02 -2.61
CA LEU A 66 1.68 -5.84 -2.61
C LEU A 66 3.15 -6.23 -2.48
N VAL A 67 3.46 -7.07 -1.50
CA VAL A 67 4.84 -7.49 -1.24
C VAL A 67 5.39 -8.28 -2.43
N ASP A 68 4.70 -9.33 -2.87
CA ASP A 68 5.15 -10.18 -3.98
C ASP A 68 5.42 -9.36 -5.25
N LYS A 69 4.44 -8.55 -5.67
CA LYS A 69 4.59 -7.76 -6.91
C LYS A 69 5.64 -6.67 -6.80
N THR A 70 5.82 -6.07 -5.64
CA THR A 70 6.88 -5.09 -5.41
C THR A 70 8.25 -5.73 -5.57
N ILE A 71 8.46 -6.88 -4.94
CA ILE A 71 9.74 -7.62 -5.05
C ILE A 71 9.96 -8.12 -6.49
N ARG A 72 8.94 -8.67 -7.14
CA ARG A 72 9.04 -9.08 -8.55
C ARG A 72 9.40 -7.91 -9.47
N ALA A 73 8.76 -6.75 -9.28
CA ALA A 73 9.08 -5.55 -10.04
C ALA A 73 10.52 -5.10 -9.77
N ALA A 74 10.94 -5.08 -8.51
CA ALA A 74 12.30 -4.72 -8.12
C ALA A 74 13.35 -5.59 -8.81
N ARG A 75 13.14 -6.90 -8.85
CA ARG A 75 14.02 -7.85 -9.57
C ARG A 75 13.99 -7.61 -11.08
N ASN A 76 12.79 -7.46 -11.66
CA ASN A 76 12.62 -7.29 -13.11
C ASN A 76 13.29 -6.02 -13.64
N PHE A 77 13.15 -4.91 -12.93
CA PHE A 77 13.74 -3.62 -13.29
C PHE A 77 15.16 -3.41 -12.73
N LYS A 78 15.73 -4.42 -12.04
CA LYS A 78 17.10 -4.39 -11.48
C LYS A 78 17.35 -3.15 -10.62
N ILE A 79 16.36 -2.72 -9.85
CA ILE A 79 16.50 -1.59 -8.93
C ILE A 79 17.32 -1.99 -7.70
N LYS A 80 17.82 -1.00 -6.98
CA LYS A 80 18.65 -1.21 -5.79
C LYS A 80 17.91 -0.89 -4.49
N THR A 81 16.87 -0.06 -4.58
CA THR A 81 16.19 0.48 -3.39
C THR A 81 14.67 0.46 -3.58
N ILE A 82 13.98 0.01 -2.56
CA ILE A 82 12.51 0.07 -2.45
C ILE A 82 12.14 1.16 -1.45
N LEU A 83 11.24 2.05 -1.86
CA LEU A 83 10.71 3.11 -1.00
C LEU A 83 9.21 2.85 -0.77
N LEU A 84 8.80 2.81 0.48
CA LEU A 84 7.39 2.73 0.88
C LEU A 84 6.89 4.12 1.29
N SER A 85 5.75 4.58 0.74
CA SER A 85 5.15 5.87 1.07
C SER A 85 3.63 5.85 0.90
N GLY A 86 2.96 6.94 1.29
CA GLY A 86 1.50 7.09 1.22
C GLY A 86 0.77 6.54 2.44
N GLY A 87 -0.55 6.77 2.53
CA GLY A 87 -1.35 6.45 3.73
C GLY A 87 -1.31 4.98 4.16
N VAL A 88 -1.32 4.04 3.20
CA VAL A 88 -1.23 2.59 3.50
C VAL A 88 0.13 2.21 4.10
N SER A 89 1.16 3.01 3.91
CA SER A 89 2.46 2.82 4.56
C SER A 89 2.42 2.93 6.09
N ALA A 90 1.30 3.35 6.69
CA ALA A 90 1.06 3.27 8.12
C ALA A 90 0.73 1.85 8.61
N ASN A 91 0.41 0.91 7.73
CA ASN A 91 0.15 -0.47 8.12
C ASN A 91 1.44 -1.14 8.59
N LYS A 92 1.47 -1.58 9.85
CA LYS A 92 2.66 -2.16 10.48
C LYS A 92 3.11 -3.44 9.80
N LEU A 93 2.16 -4.35 9.52
CA LEU A 93 2.46 -5.63 8.89
C LEU A 93 3.06 -5.45 7.50
N LEU A 94 2.53 -4.51 6.70
CA LEU A 94 3.12 -4.17 5.40
C LEU A 94 4.58 -3.71 5.53
N ARG A 95 4.87 -2.86 6.53
CA ARG A 95 6.23 -2.38 6.79
C ARG A 95 7.18 -3.53 7.10
N GLU A 96 6.74 -4.43 7.98
CA GLU A 96 7.52 -5.59 8.42
C GLU A 96 7.77 -6.57 7.28
N GLU A 97 6.71 -6.99 6.59
CA GLU A 97 6.79 -7.95 5.48
C GLU A 97 7.62 -7.42 4.31
N LEU A 98 7.39 -6.15 3.90
CA LEU A 98 8.13 -5.58 2.79
C LEU A 98 9.61 -5.32 3.14
N ALA A 99 9.89 -4.90 4.37
CA ALA A 99 11.27 -4.74 4.85
C ALA A 99 12.00 -6.08 4.92
N GLN A 100 11.31 -7.14 5.36
CA GLN A 100 11.87 -8.49 5.39
C GLN A 100 12.15 -9.01 3.99
N ALA A 101 11.16 -8.97 3.09
CA ALA A 101 11.29 -9.44 1.72
C ALA A 101 12.38 -8.66 0.93
N ALA A 102 12.46 -7.34 1.13
CA ALA A 102 13.52 -6.54 0.53
C ALA A 102 14.92 -6.96 1.01
N ARG A 103 15.07 -7.25 2.30
CA ARG A 103 16.33 -7.68 2.91
C ARG A 103 16.76 -9.06 2.41
N GLU A 104 15.82 -10.01 2.32
CA GLU A 104 16.07 -11.37 1.81
C GLU A 104 16.56 -11.35 0.36
N ASP A 105 16.10 -10.39 -0.43
CA ASP A 105 16.50 -10.19 -1.83
C ASP A 105 17.68 -9.24 -2.01
N GLY A 106 18.23 -8.69 -0.94
CA GLY A 106 19.38 -7.79 -1.00
C GLY A 106 19.08 -6.37 -1.48
N PHE A 107 17.81 -5.95 -1.43
CA PHE A 107 17.42 -4.57 -1.73
C PHE A 107 17.59 -3.66 -0.50
N ALA A 108 18.04 -2.42 -0.72
CA ALA A 108 17.91 -1.38 0.27
C ALA A 108 16.40 -1.02 0.43
N TYR A 109 15.98 -0.74 1.66
CA TYR A 109 14.60 -0.40 1.98
C TYR A 109 14.52 0.87 2.82
N SER A 110 13.56 1.73 2.52
CA SER A 110 13.28 2.93 3.31
C SER A 110 11.78 3.19 3.41
N GLN A 111 11.37 3.67 4.57
CA GLN A 111 9.98 4.02 4.87
C GLN A 111 9.94 5.28 5.73
N PRO A 112 8.88 6.11 5.64
CA PRO A 112 8.76 7.31 6.45
C PRO A 112 8.42 6.97 7.90
N GLU A 113 8.71 7.88 8.82
CA GLU A 113 8.10 7.85 10.16
C GLU A 113 6.56 7.95 10.04
N PHE A 114 5.83 7.38 11.01
CA PHE A 114 4.36 7.36 10.98
C PHE A 114 3.73 8.75 10.78
N LYS A 115 4.30 9.79 11.38
CA LYS A 115 3.80 11.17 11.28
C LYS A 115 3.84 11.74 9.85
N TYR A 116 4.59 11.12 8.93
CA TYR A 116 4.75 11.55 7.54
C TYR A 116 4.08 10.58 6.53
N THR A 117 3.25 9.65 6.99
CA THR A 117 2.58 8.68 6.11
C THR A 117 1.37 9.26 5.36
N THR A 118 0.76 10.30 5.91
CA THR A 118 -0.35 11.05 5.29
C THR A 118 0.12 12.39 4.76
N ASP A 119 -0.77 13.11 4.10
CA ASP A 119 -0.47 14.45 3.57
C ASP A 119 0.03 15.37 4.68
N ASN A 120 1.15 16.03 4.43
CA ASN A 120 1.77 16.94 5.38
C ASN A 120 2.55 18.05 4.68
N ALA A 121 2.64 19.21 5.33
CA ALA A 121 3.31 20.38 4.77
C ALA A 121 4.82 20.17 4.58
N ALA A 122 5.46 19.31 5.39
CA ALA A 122 6.90 19.07 5.29
C ALA A 122 7.31 18.43 3.96
N MET A 123 6.51 17.45 3.45
CA MET A 123 6.80 16.83 2.16
C MET A 123 6.62 17.81 1.00
N ILE A 124 5.64 18.71 1.09
CA ILE A 124 5.40 19.74 0.05
C ILE A 124 6.52 20.78 0.07
N ALA A 125 6.93 21.22 1.27
CA ALA A 125 8.03 22.17 1.41
C ALA A 125 9.35 21.58 0.86
N LEU A 126 9.63 20.30 1.13
CA LEU A 126 10.82 19.64 0.63
C LEU A 126 10.78 19.47 -0.89
N ALA A 127 9.64 19.06 -1.46
CA ALA A 127 9.44 18.98 -2.91
C ALA A 127 9.61 20.34 -3.59
N GLY A 128 9.02 21.39 -2.99
CA GLY A 128 9.16 22.77 -3.45
C GLY A 128 10.62 23.26 -3.41
N TYR A 129 11.36 22.93 -2.36
CA TYR A 129 12.78 23.24 -2.25
C TYR A 129 13.59 22.63 -3.40
N PHE A 130 13.43 21.35 -3.67
CA PHE A 130 14.13 20.69 -4.78
C PHE A 130 13.70 21.20 -6.16
N ALA A 131 12.41 21.49 -6.33
CA ALA A 131 11.91 22.08 -7.57
C ALA A 131 12.52 23.46 -7.80
N TYR A 132 12.61 24.30 -6.77
CA TYR A 132 13.26 25.60 -6.83
C TYR A 132 14.77 25.50 -7.15
N GLN A 133 15.49 24.57 -6.52
CA GLN A 133 16.90 24.33 -6.81
C GLN A 133 17.12 23.90 -8.28
N ALA A 134 16.21 23.12 -8.84
CA ALA A 134 16.30 22.69 -10.24
C ALA A 134 15.99 23.80 -11.25
N LYS A 135 15.06 24.71 -10.91
CA LYS A 135 14.60 25.83 -11.75
C LYS A 135 14.25 27.06 -10.90
N PRO A 136 15.23 27.86 -10.47
CA PRO A 136 14.98 29.01 -9.58
C PRO A 136 14.02 30.06 -10.12
N ASP A 137 14.01 30.25 -11.44
CA ASP A 137 13.24 31.30 -12.12
C ASP A 137 11.93 30.80 -12.77
N SER A 138 11.49 29.58 -12.45
CA SER A 138 10.22 29.05 -12.98
C SER A 138 8.96 29.69 -12.39
N GLY A 139 9.08 30.82 -11.75
CA GLY A 139 8.18 31.48 -10.84
C GLY A 139 6.91 32.06 -11.42
N ASP A 140 6.06 31.24 -12.01
CA ASP A 140 4.67 31.58 -12.26
C ASP A 140 3.76 31.25 -11.06
N TRP A 141 4.28 31.53 -9.83
CA TRP A 141 3.50 31.30 -8.61
C TRP A 141 2.13 32.02 -8.62
N GLN A 142 2.01 33.13 -9.37
CA GLN A 142 0.76 33.86 -9.58
C GLN A 142 -0.23 33.14 -10.51
N LYS A 143 0.23 32.16 -11.28
CA LYS A 143 -0.58 31.38 -12.24
C LYS A 143 -0.82 29.93 -11.76
N LEU A 144 -0.40 29.63 -10.52
CA LEU A 144 -0.67 28.31 -9.95
C LEU A 144 -2.17 28.10 -9.81
N ASP A 145 -2.64 26.98 -10.35
CA ASP A 145 -4.03 26.53 -10.26
C ASP A 145 -4.06 25.11 -9.73
N ILE A 146 -5.23 24.67 -9.26
CA ILE A 146 -5.46 23.34 -8.72
C ILE A 146 -5.95 22.44 -9.86
N ASP A 147 -5.20 21.36 -10.12
CA ASP A 147 -5.64 20.31 -11.03
C ASP A 147 -5.72 18.98 -10.28
N ALA A 148 -6.94 18.56 -9.94
CA ALA A 148 -7.21 17.31 -9.25
C ALA A 148 -6.89 16.07 -10.11
N ASN A 149 -6.71 16.22 -11.41
CA ASN A 149 -6.41 15.15 -12.35
C ASN A 149 -4.98 15.23 -12.90
N LEU A 150 -4.12 16.03 -12.28
CA LEU A 150 -2.73 16.17 -12.71
C LEU A 150 -2.03 14.80 -12.71
N GLY A 151 -1.71 14.32 -13.91
CA GLY A 151 -0.99 13.07 -14.10
C GLY A 151 0.51 13.25 -14.10
N PHE A 152 1.26 12.17 -13.92
CA PHE A 152 2.70 12.19 -14.18
C PHE A 152 2.96 12.46 -15.66
N GLN A 153 3.68 13.52 -15.95
CA GLN A 153 4.16 13.76 -17.31
C GLN A 153 5.21 12.68 -17.64
N LYS A 154 5.07 12.08 -18.82
CA LYS A 154 6.05 11.11 -19.34
C LYS A 154 7.30 11.81 -19.82
#